data_83da450116e96bfdbce292a124a199da
#
_entry.id   83da450116e96bfdbce292a124a199da
#
_cell.length_a   1.000
_cell.length_b   1.000
_cell.length_c   1.000
_cell.angle_alpha   90.00
_cell.angle_beta   90.00
_cell.angle_gamma   90.00
#
_symmetry.space_group_name_H-M   'P 1'
#
loop_
_entity.id
_entity.type
_entity.pdbx_description
1 polymer ?
#
loop_
_entity_poly.entity_id
_entity_poly.type
_entity_poly.pdbx_seq_one_letter_code
_entity_poly.pdbx_strand_id
1 'polypeptide(L)'
;SGAISYNQAIKTAVKQLADSGLKVVDYESGHRDQIDVAARRAVMTGVNQICAKYTEQSAEYLETPYFEVSAHAGARDIPGKSPWSSHKAWQGLVYSTRSNDIYPSIYDVCGLGAVDGLEGANCRHRRNVWVEGVSERTYTDEQLEHIDDGLGCTFDGKTYTAYEATQMQRRVERQIIKQKRFVTAYKASEQTDEYRAAKIKLTRLNSKYNAFSEAAKLPLQWERTKVLYDR
;
A
#
# COMPACT_ATOMS: atom_id res chain seq x y z
N SER A 1 -8.17 -28.46 1.18
CA SER A 1 -8.26 -27.42 2.20
C SER A 1 -8.58 -26.11 1.51
N GLY A 2 -9.81 -25.60 1.71
CA GLY A 2 -10.27 -24.39 1.08
C GLY A 2 -9.43 -23.21 1.52
N ALA A 3 -8.81 -22.52 0.58
CA ALA A 3 -8.08 -21.30 0.84
C ALA A 3 -9.06 -20.25 1.40
N ILE A 4 -8.79 -19.76 2.59
CA ILE A 4 -9.53 -18.65 3.18
C ILE A 4 -9.23 -17.42 2.31
N SER A 5 -10.27 -16.71 1.84
CA SER A 5 -10.06 -15.47 1.08
C SER A 5 -9.32 -14.44 1.95
N TYR A 6 -8.55 -13.56 1.31
CA TYR A 6 -7.88 -12.44 1.96
C TYR A 6 -8.81 -11.63 2.87
N ASN A 7 -10.01 -11.30 2.39
CA ASN A 7 -11.00 -10.57 3.17
C ASN A 7 -11.49 -11.37 4.39
N GLN A 8 -11.61 -12.70 4.26
CA GLN A 8 -12.00 -13.57 5.37
C GLN A 8 -10.89 -13.67 6.41
N ALA A 9 -9.62 -13.75 6.00
CA ALA A 9 -8.49 -13.75 6.90
C ALA A 9 -8.42 -12.47 7.73
N ILE A 10 -8.63 -11.30 7.09
CA ILE A 10 -8.70 -10.01 7.80
C ILE A 10 -9.87 -9.98 8.77
N LYS A 11 -11.07 -10.40 8.36
CA LYS A 11 -12.24 -10.43 9.25
C LYS A 11 -11.99 -11.28 10.48
N THR A 12 -11.39 -12.45 10.31
CA THR A 12 -11.06 -13.35 11.41
C THR A 12 -10.05 -12.72 12.38
N ALA A 13 -8.96 -12.14 11.84
CA ALA A 13 -7.94 -11.47 12.65
C ALA A 13 -8.53 -10.28 13.43
N VAL A 14 -9.33 -9.42 12.78
CA VAL A 14 -9.99 -8.29 13.44
C VAL A 14 -10.94 -8.75 14.53
N LYS A 15 -11.72 -9.84 14.29
CA LYS A 15 -12.61 -10.39 15.30
C LYS A 15 -11.84 -10.88 16.53
N GLN A 16 -10.79 -11.66 16.34
CA GLN A 16 -9.96 -12.18 17.43
C GLN A 16 -9.32 -11.06 18.26
N LEU A 17 -8.82 -10.02 17.58
CA LEU A 17 -8.23 -8.86 18.25
C LEU A 17 -9.28 -8.00 18.96
N ALA A 18 -10.48 -7.83 18.38
CA ALA A 18 -11.58 -7.12 19.01
C ALA A 18 -12.13 -7.85 20.23
N ASP A 19 -12.22 -9.18 20.17
CA ASP A 19 -12.61 -10.04 21.32
C ASP A 19 -11.62 -9.91 22.48
N SER A 20 -10.35 -9.58 22.22
CA SER A 20 -9.35 -9.29 23.26
C SER A 20 -9.50 -7.93 23.94
N GLY A 21 -10.42 -7.08 23.49
CA GLY A 21 -10.64 -5.73 24.00
C GLY A 21 -9.61 -4.68 23.55
N LEU A 22 -8.65 -5.07 22.74
CA LEU A 22 -7.65 -4.15 22.17
C LEU A 22 -8.30 -3.20 21.14
N LYS A 23 -8.08 -1.90 21.30
CA LYS A 23 -8.56 -0.87 20.35
C LYS A 23 -7.46 -0.37 19.43
N VAL A 24 -6.24 -0.41 19.91
CA VAL A 24 -5.05 0.15 19.25
C VAL A 24 -3.87 -0.79 19.47
N VAL A 25 -3.01 -0.91 18.48
CA VAL A 25 -1.72 -1.58 18.59
C VAL A 25 -0.64 -0.50 18.71
N ASP A 26 0.10 -0.54 19.80
CA ASP A 26 1.27 0.32 20.02
C ASP A 26 2.51 -0.43 19.56
N TYR A 27 3.35 0.24 18.74
CA TYR A 27 4.63 -0.29 18.29
C TYR A 27 5.75 0.33 19.10
N GLU A 28 6.84 -0.40 19.27
CA GLU A 28 8.05 0.06 19.98
C GLU A 28 8.61 1.39 19.42
N SER A 29 8.41 1.62 18.11
CA SER A 29 8.73 2.89 17.45
C SER A 29 7.87 4.09 17.86
N GLY A 30 6.92 3.92 18.78
CA GLY A 30 5.94 4.93 19.17
C GLY A 30 4.79 5.13 18.17
N HIS A 31 4.79 4.39 17.08
CA HIS A 31 3.68 4.40 16.12
C HIS A 31 2.46 3.68 16.69
N ARG A 32 1.27 4.19 16.38
CA ARG A 32 -0.01 3.60 16.80
C ARG A 32 -0.90 3.31 15.62
N ASP A 33 -1.37 2.08 15.51
CA ASP A 33 -2.38 1.70 14.52
C ASP A 33 -3.70 1.30 15.17
N GLN A 34 -4.79 1.63 14.50
CA GLN A 34 -6.07 0.99 14.79
C GLN A 34 -5.95 -0.51 14.49
N ILE A 35 -6.69 -1.32 15.22
CA ILE A 35 -6.60 -2.77 15.16
C ILE A 35 -6.85 -3.35 13.77
N ASP A 36 -7.81 -2.77 13.04
CA ASP A 36 -8.14 -3.17 11.66
C ASP A 36 -7.01 -2.85 10.68
N VAL A 37 -6.29 -1.74 10.91
CA VAL A 37 -5.10 -1.35 10.12
C VAL A 37 -3.93 -2.28 10.42
N ALA A 38 -3.68 -2.57 11.71
CA ALA A 38 -2.62 -3.48 12.14
C ALA A 38 -2.86 -4.91 11.61
N ALA A 39 -4.09 -5.43 11.73
CA ALA A 39 -4.47 -6.74 11.22
C ALA A 39 -4.31 -6.84 9.69
N ARG A 40 -4.76 -5.83 8.96
CA ARG A 40 -4.58 -5.78 7.50
C ARG A 40 -3.10 -5.79 7.12
N ARG A 41 -2.28 -5.00 7.81
CA ARG A 41 -0.84 -4.95 7.57
C ARG A 41 -0.19 -6.30 7.83
N ALA A 42 -0.50 -6.96 8.95
CA ALA A 42 0.05 -8.26 9.31
C ALA A 42 -0.30 -9.33 8.27
N VAL A 43 -1.57 -9.40 7.84
CA VAL A 43 -2.01 -10.36 6.81
C VAL A 43 -1.31 -10.08 5.47
N MET A 44 -1.23 -8.83 5.04
CA MET A 44 -0.54 -8.48 3.78
C MET A 44 0.94 -8.83 3.83
N THR A 45 1.62 -8.52 4.93
CA THR A 45 3.03 -8.86 5.11
C THR A 45 3.23 -10.37 5.08
N GLY A 46 2.41 -11.14 5.80
CA GLY A 46 2.48 -12.59 5.79
C GLY A 46 2.27 -13.21 4.40
N VAL A 47 1.29 -12.71 3.64
CA VAL A 47 1.06 -13.16 2.26
C VAL A 47 2.27 -12.83 1.37
N ASN A 48 2.82 -11.63 1.47
CA ASN A 48 3.99 -11.24 0.70
C ASN A 48 5.21 -12.11 1.03
N GLN A 49 5.44 -12.42 2.31
CA GLN A 49 6.53 -13.30 2.75
C GLN A 49 6.37 -14.73 2.21
N ILE A 50 5.14 -15.27 2.18
CA ILE A 50 4.89 -16.58 1.59
C ILE A 50 5.18 -16.55 0.09
N CYS A 51 4.70 -15.55 -0.63
CA CYS A 51 4.98 -15.38 -2.06
C CYS A 51 6.50 -15.26 -2.32
N ALA A 52 7.21 -14.49 -1.51
CA ALA A 52 8.66 -14.33 -1.61
C ALA A 52 9.40 -15.66 -1.45
N LYS A 53 9.01 -16.50 -0.49
CA LYS A 53 9.58 -17.84 -0.30
C LYS A 53 9.37 -18.76 -1.52
N TYR A 54 8.17 -18.73 -2.10
CA TYR A 54 7.90 -19.48 -3.33
C TYR A 54 8.77 -19.00 -4.50
N THR A 55 8.95 -17.69 -4.63
CA THR A 55 9.81 -17.11 -5.65
C THR A 55 11.27 -17.52 -5.44
N GLU A 56 11.76 -17.55 -4.21
CA GLU A 56 13.10 -18.02 -3.84
C GLU A 56 13.30 -19.48 -4.20
N GLN A 57 12.39 -20.36 -3.78
CA GLN A 57 12.44 -21.80 -4.12
C GLN A 57 12.41 -22.02 -5.65
N SER A 58 11.63 -21.24 -6.38
CA SER A 58 11.58 -21.32 -7.84
C SER A 58 12.92 -20.89 -8.47
N ALA A 59 13.56 -19.85 -7.94
CA ALA A 59 14.86 -19.39 -8.39
C ALA A 59 15.97 -20.42 -8.12
N GLU A 60 15.93 -21.05 -6.94
CA GLU A 60 16.83 -22.16 -6.58
C GLU A 60 16.65 -23.34 -7.53
N TYR A 61 15.41 -23.75 -7.81
CA TYR A 61 15.12 -24.84 -8.74
C TYR A 61 15.58 -24.55 -10.17
N LEU A 62 15.46 -23.29 -10.62
CA LEU A 62 15.89 -22.84 -11.94
C LEU A 62 17.37 -22.41 -11.96
N GLU A 63 18.10 -22.57 -10.86
CA GLU A 63 19.51 -22.25 -10.70
C GLU A 63 19.88 -20.81 -11.13
N THR A 64 18.95 -19.85 -10.92
CA THR A 64 19.15 -18.46 -11.30
C THR A 64 19.20 -17.52 -10.08
N PRO A 65 20.13 -16.54 -10.03
CA PRO A 65 20.17 -15.51 -9.01
C PRO A 65 19.37 -14.26 -9.40
N TYR A 66 18.66 -14.27 -10.53
CA TYR A 66 18.09 -13.08 -11.13
C TYR A 66 16.60 -12.97 -10.90
N PHE A 67 16.15 -11.73 -10.71
CA PHE A 67 14.75 -11.40 -10.47
C PHE A 67 14.36 -10.11 -11.19
N GLU A 68 13.25 -10.13 -11.92
CA GLU A 68 12.59 -8.91 -12.39
C GLU A 68 11.67 -8.38 -11.30
N VAL A 69 11.81 -7.12 -10.96
CA VAL A 69 10.92 -6.45 -10.00
C VAL A 69 9.69 -5.92 -10.72
N SER A 70 8.50 -6.19 -10.18
CA SER A 70 7.26 -5.68 -10.76
C SER A 70 7.21 -4.15 -10.75
N ALA A 71 6.45 -3.56 -11.67
CA ALA A 71 6.21 -2.13 -11.71
C ALA A 71 4.73 -1.79 -11.57
N HIS A 72 4.44 -0.61 -11.05
CA HIS A 72 3.08 -0.07 -10.97
C HIS A 72 3.11 1.46 -10.90
N ALA A 73 2.09 2.08 -11.47
CA ALA A 73 1.92 3.52 -11.38
C ALA A 73 1.70 4.01 -9.93
N GLY A 74 2.18 5.20 -9.62
CA GLY A 74 2.13 5.77 -8.27
C GLY A 74 2.99 5.02 -7.25
N ALA A 75 4.08 4.38 -7.69
CA ALA A 75 5.06 3.78 -6.81
C ALA A 75 5.61 4.81 -5.81
N ARG A 76 6.07 4.33 -4.64
CA ARG A 76 6.68 5.20 -3.64
C ARG A 76 7.84 5.98 -4.28
N ASP A 77 7.83 7.28 -4.10
CA ASP A 77 8.88 8.17 -4.57
C ASP A 77 9.21 9.19 -3.47
N ILE A 78 10.23 8.89 -2.67
CA ILE A 78 10.69 9.71 -1.55
C ILE A 78 12.22 9.81 -1.64
N PRO A 79 12.73 10.60 -2.58
CA PRO A 79 14.18 10.74 -2.76
C PRO A 79 14.85 11.28 -1.50
N GLY A 80 16.06 10.78 -1.20
CA GLY A 80 16.90 11.25 -0.11
C GLY A 80 16.56 10.73 1.29
N LYS A 81 15.53 9.90 1.45
CA LYS A 81 15.20 9.28 2.74
C LYS A 81 16.11 8.07 3.03
N SER A 82 16.29 7.21 2.07
CA SER A 82 17.22 6.10 2.05
C SER A 82 17.62 5.80 0.60
N PRO A 83 18.72 5.04 0.35
CA PRO A 83 19.13 4.72 -1.03
C PRO A 83 18.02 4.08 -1.88
N TRP A 84 17.16 3.29 -1.26
CA TRP A 84 16.09 2.53 -1.91
C TRP A 84 14.68 3.08 -1.69
N SER A 85 14.50 4.21 -1.01
CA SER A 85 13.17 4.76 -0.67
C SER A 85 12.37 5.28 -1.85
N SER A 86 12.99 5.52 -3.00
CA SER A 86 12.31 5.82 -4.26
C SER A 86 12.10 4.53 -5.06
N HIS A 87 11.00 3.84 -4.80
CA HIS A 87 10.66 2.59 -5.49
C HIS A 87 10.42 2.80 -6.99
N LYS A 88 10.02 4.00 -7.38
CA LYS A 88 9.88 4.38 -8.79
C LYS A 88 11.18 4.24 -9.56
N ALA A 89 12.32 4.50 -8.91
CA ALA A 89 13.62 4.49 -9.58
C ALA A 89 14.11 3.10 -9.96
N TRP A 90 13.66 2.06 -9.27
CA TRP A 90 14.17 0.70 -9.46
C TRP A 90 13.10 -0.34 -9.84
N GLN A 91 11.84 0.04 -9.98
CA GLN A 91 10.79 -0.88 -10.41
C GLN A 91 10.93 -1.30 -11.88
N GLY A 92 10.46 -2.49 -12.23
CA GLY A 92 10.39 -2.98 -13.60
C GLY A 92 11.74 -3.39 -14.22
N LEU A 93 12.80 -3.46 -13.42
CA LEU A 93 14.14 -3.82 -13.87
C LEU A 93 14.56 -5.16 -13.29
N VAL A 94 15.61 -5.74 -13.87
CA VAL A 94 16.21 -7.01 -13.46
C VAL A 94 17.37 -6.77 -12.52
N TYR A 95 17.46 -7.58 -11.48
CA TYR A 95 18.48 -7.49 -10.43
C TYR A 95 19.03 -8.86 -10.06
N SER A 96 20.23 -8.89 -9.49
CA SER A 96 20.91 -10.10 -9.00
C SER A 96 20.93 -10.16 -7.48
N THR A 97 20.85 -11.38 -6.93
CA THR A 97 21.16 -11.63 -5.51
C THR A 97 22.67 -11.84 -5.28
N ARG A 98 23.47 -11.88 -6.33
CA ARG A 98 24.94 -11.97 -6.26
C ARG A 98 25.55 -10.57 -6.38
N SER A 99 26.67 -10.37 -5.70
CA SER A 99 27.46 -9.15 -5.86
C SER A 99 28.30 -9.20 -7.14
N ASN A 100 28.52 -8.03 -7.76
CA ASN A 100 29.36 -7.86 -8.95
C ASN A 100 28.95 -8.76 -10.14
N ASP A 101 27.66 -8.90 -10.37
CA ASP A 101 27.09 -9.66 -11.47
C ASP A 101 26.72 -8.75 -12.67
N ILE A 102 26.22 -9.35 -13.75
CA ILE A 102 25.73 -8.64 -14.95
C ILE A 102 24.55 -7.71 -14.63
N TYR A 103 23.77 -8.05 -13.59
CA TYR A 103 22.69 -7.21 -13.07
C TYR A 103 23.07 -6.59 -11.73
N PRO A 104 22.60 -5.36 -11.44
CA PRO A 104 22.85 -4.71 -10.16
C PRO A 104 22.33 -5.53 -8.98
N SER A 105 22.96 -5.36 -7.81
CA SER A 105 22.55 -6.03 -6.57
C SER A 105 21.16 -5.58 -6.14
N ILE A 106 20.25 -6.55 -5.92
CA ILE A 106 18.89 -6.31 -5.43
C ILE A 106 18.90 -5.76 -4.00
N TYR A 107 19.92 -6.08 -3.22
CA TYR A 107 20.07 -5.60 -1.84
C TYR A 107 20.48 -4.13 -1.82
N ASP A 108 21.44 -3.74 -2.66
CA ASP A 108 21.99 -2.39 -2.66
C ASP A 108 21.07 -1.38 -3.34
N VAL A 109 20.39 -1.78 -4.41
CA VAL A 109 19.54 -0.88 -5.21
C VAL A 109 18.11 -0.86 -4.71
N CYS A 110 17.52 -2.04 -4.46
CA CYS A 110 16.12 -2.15 -4.08
C CYS A 110 15.91 -2.26 -2.57
N GLY A 111 16.98 -2.49 -1.80
CA GLY A 111 16.90 -2.68 -0.35
C GLY A 111 16.11 -3.91 0.06
N LEU A 112 16.30 -5.04 -0.65
CA LEU A 112 15.65 -6.29 -0.25
C LEU A 112 16.04 -6.65 1.19
N GLY A 113 15.05 -6.89 2.04
CA GLY A 113 15.24 -7.11 3.49
C GLY A 113 15.21 -5.85 4.34
N ALA A 114 15.28 -4.65 3.76
CA ALA A 114 15.12 -3.40 4.49
C ALA A 114 13.63 -3.07 4.69
N VAL A 115 13.32 -2.41 5.82
CA VAL A 115 11.92 -2.08 6.19
C VAL A 115 11.23 -1.20 5.15
N ASP A 116 11.95 -0.29 4.51
CA ASP A 116 11.44 0.64 3.51
C ASP A 116 11.87 0.31 2.06
N GLY A 117 12.50 -0.85 1.87
CA GLY A 117 12.91 -1.38 0.57
C GLY A 117 11.89 -2.33 -0.07
N LEU A 118 12.38 -3.13 -1.01
CA LEU A 118 11.61 -4.13 -1.74
C LEU A 118 11.03 -5.19 -0.78
N GLU A 119 9.75 -5.50 -0.95
CA GLU A 119 8.99 -6.43 -0.08
C GLU A 119 8.91 -6.00 1.39
N GLY A 120 9.40 -4.80 1.72
CA GLY A 120 9.32 -4.21 3.05
C GLY A 120 7.94 -3.60 3.37
N ALA A 121 7.88 -2.78 4.41
CA ALA A 121 6.63 -2.21 4.93
C ALA A 121 5.90 -1.34 3.89
N ASN A 122 4.66 -1.72 3.58
CA ASN A 122 3.81 -1.08 2.58
C ASN A 122 4.38 -1.07 1.15
N CYS A 123 5.40 -1.88 0.85
CA CYS A 123 5.83 -2.15 -0.51
C CYS A 123 4.74 -2.97 -1.23
N ARG A 124 4.47 -2.64 -2.49
CA ARG A 124 3.55 -3.41 -3.36
C ARG A 124 4.28 -4.16 -4.46
N HIS A 125 5.58 -3.92 -4.59
CA HIS A 125 6.40 -4.61 -5.57
C HIS A 125 6.65 -6.04 -5.14
N ARG A 126 6.81 -6.90 -6.13
CA ARG A 126 7.17 -8.32 -6.00
C ARG A 126 8.31 -8.61 -6.93
N ARG A 127 9.09 -9.64 -6.63
CA ARG A 127 10.11 -10.19 -7.53
C ARG A 127 9.52 -11.38 -8.28
N ASN A 128 9.82 -11.46 -9.56
CA ASN A 128 9.57 -12.62 -10.41
C ASN A 128 10.91 -13.23 -10.79
N VAL A 129 10.98 -14.54 -10.86
CA VAL A 129 12.22 -15.22 -11.27
C VAL A 129 12.56 -14.84 -12.71
N TRP A 130 13.82 -14.52 -12.93
CA TRP A 130 14.36 -14.22 -14.24
C TRP A 130 15.41 -15.25 -14.62
N VAL A 131 15.29 -15.84 -15.81
CA VAL A 131 16.27 -16.79 -16.37
C VAL A 131 16.92 -16.13 -17.56
N GLU A 132 18.23 -15.88 -17.44
CA GLU A 132 19.00 -15.22 -18.49
C GLU A 132 18.95 -16.00 -19.80
N GLY A 133 18.72 -15.28 -20.91
CA GLY A 133 18.60 -15.88 -22.26
C GLY A 133 17.27 -16.59 -22.52
N VAL A 134 16.36 -16.69 -21.55
CA VAL A 134 15.04 -17.33 -21.68
C VAL A 134 13.91 -16.37 -21.35
N SER A 135 14.04 -15.59 -20.28
CA SER A 135 13.01 -14.64 -19.87
C SER A 135 13.03 -13.37 -20.70
N GLU A 136 11.85 -12.84 -20.98
CA GLU A 136 11.67 -11.53 -21.61
C GLU A 136 11.18 -10.52 -20.59
N ARG A 137 11.63 -9.27 -20.68
CA ARG A 137 11.20 -8.19 -19.77
C ARG A 137 9.69 -7.95 -19.88
N THR A 138 9.03 -7.93 -18.73
CA THR A 138 7.60 -7.60 -18.64
C THR A 138 7.33 -6.13 -19.01
N TYR A 139 8.30 -5.24 -18.72
CA TYR A 139 8.17 -3.79 -18.93
C TYR A 139 9.28 -3.31 -19.86
N THR A 140 8.91 -2.54 -20.89
CA THR A 140 9.89 -1.80 -21.71
C THR A 140 10.32 -0.52 -20.98
N ASP A 141 11.46 0.05 -21.39
CA ASP A 141 11.94 1.31 -20.82
C ASP A 141 10.95 2.45 -21.09
N GLU A 142 10.34 2.49 -22.27
CA GLU A 142 9.28 3.44 -22.63
C GLU A 142 8.06 3.31 -21.71
N GLN A 143 7.62 2.07 -21.42
CA GLN A 143 6.50 1.85 -20.47
C GLN A 143 6.84 2.31 -19.06
N LEU A 144 8.08 2.13 -18.61
CA LEU A 144 8.51 2.59 -17.27
C LEU A 144 8.63 4.11 -17.21
N GLU A 145 9.12 4.76 -18.25
CA GLU A 145 9.19 6.21 -18.34
C GLU A 145 7.80 6.84 -18.23
N HIS A 146 6.81 6.27 -18.92
CA HIS A 146 5.43 6.74 -18.99
C HIS A 146 4.47 6.12 -17.97
N ILE A 147 4.98 5.33 -17.00
CA ILE A 147 4.13 4.54 -16.07
C ILE A 147 3.21 5.40 -15.20
N ASP A 148 3.58 6.65 -14.95
CA ASP A 148 2.81 7.61 -14.15
C ASP A 148 2.00 8.60 -15.01
N ASP A 149 2.03 8.46 -16.34
CA ASP A 149 1.38 9.40 -17.23
C ASP A 149 -0.13 9.51 -16.98
N GLY A 150 -0.58 10.73 -16.92
CA GLY A 150 -1.97 11.05 -16.63
C GLY A 150 -2.37 10.87 -15.18
N LEU A 151 -1.46 10.49 -14.28
CA LEU A 151 -1.66 10.49 -12.85
C LEU A 151 -1.07 11.74 -12.20
N GLY A 152 -1.57 12.07 -11.01
CA GLY A 152 -1.25 13.34 -10.36
C GLY A 152 -2.22 14.44 -10.80
N CYS A 153 -2.19 15.56 -10.11
CA CYS A 153 -3.11 16.68 -10.41
C CYS A 153 -2.66 17.95 -9.71
N THR A 154 -3.26 19.08 -10.16
CA THR A 154 -3.31 20.29 -9.35
C THR A 154 -4.71 20.39 -8.72
N PHE A 155 -4.76 20.47 -7.39
CA PHE A 155 -6.01 20.52 -6.62
C PHE A 155 -5.87 21.49 -5.44
N ASP A 156 -6.83 22.37 -5.25
CA ASP A 156 -6.82 23.42 -4.21
C ASP A 156 -5.50 24.25 -4.25
N GLY A 157 -4.98 24.55 -5.44
CA GLY A 157 -3.76 25.33 -5.63
C GLY A 157 -2.44 24.59 -5.34
N LYS A 158 -2.50 23.30 -5.05
CA LYS A 158 -1.32 22.45 -4.84
C LYS A 158 -1.20 21.39 -5.94
N THR A 159 0.02 21.24 -6.48
CA THR A 159 0.35 20.16 -7.42
C THR A 159 0.80 18.91 -6.67
N TYR A 160 0.31 17.77 -7.13
CA TYR A 160 0.59 16.45 -6.58
C TYR A 160 1.17 15.55 -7.67
N THR A 161 2.30 14.91 -7.42
CA THR A 161 2.81 13.81 -8.23
C THR A 161 1.88 12.59 -8.15
N ALA A 162 2.07 11.58 -8.99
CA ALA A 162 1.30 10.34 -8.95
C ALA A 162 1.32 9.70 -7.55
N TYR A 163 2.50 9.60 -6.94
CA TYR A 163 2.65 9.08 -5.58
C TYR A 163 1.94 9.96 -4.54
N GLU A 164 2.19 11.28 -4.54
CA GLU A 164 1.56 12.20 -3.60
C GLU A 164 0.03 12.21 -3.71
N ALA A 165 -0.51 12.08 -4.94
CA ALA A 165 -1.94 11.98 -5.17
C ALA A 165 -2.52 10.73 -4.48
N THR A 166 -1.87 9.57 -4.62
CA THR A 166 -2.29 8.37 -3.91
C THR A 166 -2.25 8.54 -2.39
N GLN A 167 -1.23 9.22 -1.85
CA GLN A 167 -1.11 9.49 -0.41
C GLN A 167 -2.17 10.50 0.08
N MET A 168 -2.51 11.50 -0.72
CA MET A 168 -3.57 12.46 -0.40
C MET A 168 -4.94 11.79 -0.41
N GLN A 169 -5.24 10.95 -1.41
CA GLN A 169 -6.47 10.15 -1.43
C GLN A 169 -6.60 9.32 -0.15
N ARG A 170 -5.53 8.61 0.25
CA ARG A 170 -5.48 7.85 1.50
C ARG A 170 -5.68 8.69 2.75
N ARG A 171 -5.17 9.91 2.76
CA ARG A 171 -5.38 10.85 3.87
C ARG A 171 -6.85 11.19 4.02
N VAL A 172 -7.54 11.47 2.90
CA VAL A 172 -8.97 11.78 2.93
C VAL A 172 -9.79 10.55 3.35
N GLU A 173 -9.48 9.36 2.85
CA GLU A 173 -10.11 8.09 3.28
C GLU A 173 -10.03 7.92 4.81
N ARG A 174 -8.86 8.12 5.41
CA ARG A 174 -8.69 8.06 6.88
C ARG A 174 -9.52 9.11 7.62
N GLN A 175 -9.64 10.32 7.06
CA GLN A 175 -10.47 11.37 7.64
C GLN A 175 -11.96 11.01 7.57
N ILE A 176 -12.43 10.39 6.47
CA ILE A 176 -13.80 9.89 6.33
C ILE A 176 -14.08 8.83 7.39
N ILE A 177 -13.21 7.83 7.54
CA ILE A 177 -13.35 6.80 8.59
C ILE A 177 -13.47 7.42 9.97
N LYS A 178 -12.54 8.34 10.30
CA LYS A 178 -12.57 9.05 11.59
C LYS A 178 -13.89 9.81 11.79
N GLN A 179 -14.36 10.48 10.74
CA GLN A 179 -15.58 11.28 10.82
C GLN A 179 -16.85 10.43 10.94
N LYS A 180 -16.90 9.26 10.26
CA LYS A 180 -17.98 8.28 10.43
C LYS A 180 -18.06 7.79 11.87
N ARG A 181 -16.92 7.52 12.52
CA ARG A 181 -16.88 7.13 13.93
C ARG A 181 -17.46 8.22 14.85
N PHE A 182 -17.17 9.50 14.59
CA PHE A 182 -17.76 10.62 15.32
C PHE A 182 -19.28 10.70 15.11
N VAL A 183 -19.75 10.56 13.87
CA VAL A 183 -21.18 10.52 13.56
C VAL A 183 -21.89 9.42 14.36
N THR A 184 -21.32 8.21 14.40
CA THR A 184 -21.88 7.09 15.17
C THR A 184 -21.85 7.36 16.67
N ALA A 185 -20.74 7.86 17.20
CA ALA A 185 -20.59 8.14 18.64
C ALA A 185 -21.56 9.22 19.11
N TYR A 186 -21.66 10.36 18.41
CA TYR A 186 -22.56 11.45 18.78
C TYR A 186 -24.03 11.08 18.63
N LYS A 187 -24.36 10.24 17.64
CA LYS A 187 -25.70 9.69 17.52
C LYS A 187 -26.07 8.80 18.73
N ALA A 188 -25.14 7.94 19.14
CA ALA A 188 -25.35 7.02 20.25
C ALA A 188 -25.39 7.71 21.63
N SER A 189 -24.72 8.86 21.76
CA SER A 189 -24.71 9.69 22.99
C SER A 189 -25.72 10.82 22.96
N GLU A 190 -26.64 10.86 21.99
CA GLU A 190 -27.71 11.84 21.82
C GLU A 190 -27.25 13.31 21.75
N GLN A 191 -25.98 13.54 21.38
CA GLN A 191 -25.38 14.86 21.19
C GLN A 191 -25.79 15.44 19.83
N THR A 192 -26.98 16.05 19.78
CA THR A 192 -27.65 16.44 18.53
C THR A 192 -26.86 17.45 17.70
N ASP A 193 -26.25 18.46 18.31
CA ASP A 193 -25.55 19.53 17.61
C ASP A 193 -24.20 19.03 17.08
N GLU A 194 -23.46 18.27 17.87
CA GLU A 194 -22.23 17.60 17.48
C GLU A 194 -22.47 16.58 16.36
N TYR A 195 -23.57 15.85 16.45
CA TYR A 195 -23.98 14.92 15.39
C TYR A 195 -24.25 15.63 14.06
N ARG A 196 -24.99 16.76 14.10
CA ARG A 196 -25.25 17.58 12.90
C ARG A 196 -23.95 18.11 12.29
N ALA A 197 -23.09 18.69 13.12
CA ALA A 197 -21.79 19.21 12.69
C ALA A 197 -20.90 18.10 12.10
N ALA A 198 -20.88 16.92 12.75
CA ALA A 198 -20.15 15.76 12.25
C ALA A 198 -20.68 15.26 10.90
N LYS A 199 -21.99 15.24 10.68
CA LYS A 199 -22.60 14.88 9.39
C LYS A 199 -22.21 15.87 8.28
N ILE A 200 -22.29 17.17 8.55
CA ILE A 200 -21.90 18.20 7.58
C ILE A 200 -20.43 18.02 7.18
N LYS A 201 -19.56 17.79 8.17
CA LYS A 201 -18.13 17.55 7.89
C LYS A 201 -17.90 16.28 7.10
N LEU A 202 -18.64 15.20 7.39
CA LEU A 202 -18.56 13.95 6.62
C LEU A 202 -18.97 14.17 5.16
N THR A 203 -20.06 14.90 4.91
CA THR A 203 -20.51 15.24 3.55
C THR A 203 -19.44 16.02 2.80
N ARG A 204 -18.81 17.02 3.42
CA ARG A 204 -17.72 17.79 2.80
C ARG A 204 -16.50 16.93 2.48
N LEU A 205 -16.15 15.99 3.37
CA LEU A 205 -15.05 15.05 3.12
C LEU A 205 -15.36 14.09 1.96
N ASN A 206 -16.58 13.59 1.87
CA ASN A 206 -17.02 12.76 0.75
C ASN A 206 -16.96 13.53 -0.58
N SER A 207 -17.43 14.77 -0.61
CA SER A 207 -17.33 15.64 -1.79
C SER A 207 -15.87 15.90 -2.18
N LYS A 208 -15.01 16.18 -1.20
CA LYS A 208 -13.56 16.35 -1.44
C LYS A 208 -12.92 15.08 -1.96
N TYR A 209 -13.29 13.92 -1.45
CA TYR A 209 -12.81 12.62 -1.90
C TYR A 209 -13.13 12.36 -3.38
N ASN A 210 -14.38 12.63 -3.77
CA ASN A 210 -14.81 12.50 -5.16
C ASN A 210 -14.05 13.46 -6.07
N ALA A 211 -14.09 14.76 -5.76
CA ALA A 211 -13.44 15.79 -6.59
C ALA A 211 -11.93 15.59 -6.72
N PHE A 212 -11.26 15.22 -5.62
CA PHE A 212 -9.83 14.95 -5.67
C PHE A 212 -9.51 13.70 -6.49
N SER A 213 -10.26 12.60 -6.28
CA SER A 213 -10.04 11.35 -7.02
C SER A 213 -10.27 11.53 -8.52
N GLU A 214 -11.29 12.29 -8.91
CA GLU A 214 -11.56 12.64 -10.31
C GLU A 214 -10.41 13.48 -10.90
N ALA A 215 -9.99 14.55 -10.22
CA ALA A 215 -8.89 15.41 -10.67
C ALA A 215 -7.57 14.63 -10.81
N ALA A 216 -7.29 13.68 -9.91
CA ALA A 216 -6.09 12.87 -9.92
C ALA A 216 -6.21 11.60 -10.80
N LYS A 217 -7.35 11.38 -11.46
CA LYS A 217 -7.68 10.17 -12.22
C LYS A 217 -7.49 8.87 -11.43
N LEU A 218 -7.73 8.93 -10.12
CA LEU A 218 -7.63 7.78 -9.23
C LEU A 218 -8.99 7.11 -9.05
N PRO A 219 -9.07 5.78 -9.06
CA PRO A 219 -10.31 5.08 -8.83
C PRO A 219 -10.82 5.32 -7.41
N LEU A 220 -12.13 5.53 -7.25
CA LEU A 220 -12.78 5.61 -5.96
C LEU A 220 -12.77 4.25 -5.26
N GLN A 221 -12.32 4.21 -4.02
CA GLN A 221 -12.19 2.97 -3.25
C GLN A 221 -13.01 3.04 -1.95
N TRP A 222 -14.31 3.20 -2.09
CA TRP A 222 -15.25 3.35 -0.97
C TRP A 222 -15.19 2.19 0.03
N GLU A 223 -14.83 0.98 -0.43
CA GLU A 223 -14.63 -0.18 0.45
C GLU A 223 -13.61 0.11 1.57
N ARG A 224 -12.64 0.98 1.30
CA ARG A 224 -11.61 1.37 2.27
C ARG A 224 -12.10 2.35 3.31
N THR A 225 -13.25 2.97 3.09
CA THR A 225 -13.86 3.94 4.02
C THR A 225 -14.98 3.33 4.85
N LYS A 226 -15.26 2.03 4.67
CA LYS A 226 -16.23 1.31 5.51
C LYS A 226 -15.73 1.19 6.93
N VAL A 227 -16.62 1.41 7.88
CA VAL A 227 -16.42 1.14 9.30
C VAL A 227 -17.26 -0.07 9.71
N LEU A 228 -16.88 -0.77 10.77
CA LEU A 228 -17.54 -2.01 11.23
C LEU A 228 -19.05 -1.84 11.51
N TYR A 229 -19.52 -0.62 11.63
CA TYR A 229 -20.89 -0.25 11.97
C TYR A 229 -21.71 0.28 10.78
N ASP A 230 -21.11 0.32 9.58
CA ASP A 230 -21.84 0.64 8.34
C ASP A 230 -22.63 -0.61 7.90
N ARG A 231 -23.88 -0.74 8.41
CA ARG A 231 -24.89 -1.67 7.90
C ARG A 231 -25.85 -0.95 6.99
#